data_39e662611160af20e607e705a879f2a8
#
_entry.id   39e662611160af20e607e705a879f2a8
#
_cell.length_a   1.000
_cell.length_b   1.000
_cell.length_c   1.000
_cell.angle_alpha   90.00
_cell.angle_beta   90.00
_cell.angle_gamma   90.00
#
_symmetry.space_group_name_H-M   'P 1'
#
loop_
_entity.id
_entity.type
_entity.pdbx_description
1 polymer ?
#
loop_
_entity_poly.entity_id
_entity_poly.type
_entity_poly.pdbx_seq_one_letter_code
_entity_poly.pdbx_strand_id
1 'polypeptide(L)'
;FQNWTILGIAPKSVVNANMNRLQYTTMAVMSGTTGMLAVAALLLVVQNNRQKLRKKDQQLLAREELFSNLSRNVDDVFLMIDTETSKVEYVSPNVQRILGLSPEAVQEDLYVLYPAGDDSGASRLENLMQMEQGVQQEWEREFVNQETGEPRYIHVTGFINDVQGARKCIVDLSDRTGEHQTTLAVEAALEVAEKASKAKTDFLSNMSHDIRTPMNAIIGITTLMKNELHQPEKLAEHLGKLETSGRLLLGIINDILDMSRIESGKTTLNIEKTNLPQQVSQLDSIIRQQASQRRQTFTVENHVQHENVLADPNRLNQVLMNILSNAVKYTPQGGHIRLDVEELSHTEHYAKYRFVVQDDGIGMSAVYQKTLFDPFTREEKSGTNRVQGTGLGMAITKSIVDLMGGTIHVESAPGKGSRFEVVLELPIDAEADKVQTASALPEEDEAVSPLSGMSFLCAEDNAINAEILEMLLETKGASCTICSNGQEIVDAFASVKPGEYDMILMDVQMPVMDGLEATRRIRNGENPLGRTIPILAMTANAFLEDMQKSKEAGMDEHLSKPVDIAALEQTVKRFRVTPPH
;
A
#
# COMPACT_ATOMS: atom_id res chain seq x y z
N PHE A 1 -40.14 -131.95 14.69
CA PHE A 1 -41.15 -130.91 14.73
C PHE A 1 -41.55 -130.56 13.31
N GLN A 2 -42.81 -130.85 12.94
CA GLN A 2 -43.32 -130.63 11.61
C GLN A 2 -43.61 -129.18 11.27
N ASN A 3 -42.94 -128.64 10.25
CA ASN A 3 -43.30 -127.40 9.64
C ASN A 3 -44.53 -127.60 8.72
N TRP A 4 -45.62 -127.02 9.13
CA TRP A 4 -46.81 -126.97 8.27
C TRP A 4 -46.73 -125.66 7.45
N THR A 5 -46.56 -125.75 6.16
CA THR A 5 -46.68 -124.64 5.25
C THR A 5 -48.11 -124.60 4.73
N ILE A 6 -48.87 -123.69 5.10
CA ILE A 6 -50.19 -123.41 4.58
C ILE A 6 -50.06 -122.68 3.25
N LEU A 7 -50.27 -123.35 2.19
CA LEU A 7 -50.39 -122.71 0.89
C LEU A 7 -51.86 -122.32 0.70
N GLY A 8 -52.03 -121.00 0.87
CA GLY A 8 -53.30 -120.38 0.54
C GLY A 8 -53.42 -120.21 -0.99
N ILE A 9 -54.27 -120.94 -1.59
CA ILE A 9 -54.58 -120.74 -3.01
C ILE A 9 -55.71 -119.80 -3.15
N ALA A 10 -55.28 -118.52 -3.53
CA ALA A 10 -56.27 -117.51 -3.86
C ALA A 10 -56.70 -117.61 -5.32
N PRO A 11 -57.99 -117.49 -5.64
CA PRO A 11 -58.46 -117.53 -7.03
C PRO A 11 -57.74 -116.50 -7.90
N LYS A 12 -57.33 -116.92 -9.10
CA LYS A 12 -56.60 -116.01 -10.03
C LYS A 12 -57.28 -114.63 -10.27
N SER A 13 -58.61 -114.65 -10.18
CA SER A 13 -59.42 -113.39 -10.26
C SER A 13 -59.19 -112.41 -9.11
N VAL A 14 -59.01 -112.94 -7.87
CA VAL A 14 -58.76 -112.10 -6.67
C VAL A 14 -57.32 -111.54 -6.66
N VAL A 15 -56.37 -112.41 -7.09
CA VAL A 15 -54.97 -111.95 -7.23
C VAL A 15 -54.84 -110.87 -8.32
N ASN A 16 -55.46 -111.10 -9.47
CA ASN A 16 -55.46 -110.13 -10.55
C ASN A 16 -56.21 -108.84 -10.18
N ALA A 17 -57.32 -108.90 -9.46
CA ALA A 17 -58.05 -107.76 -9.00
C ALA A 17 -57.22 -106.89 -8.00
N ASN A 18 -56.50 -107.55 -7.09
CA ASN A 18 -55.62 -106.89 -6.15
C ASN A 18 -54.34 -106.29 -6.84
N MET A 19 -53.80 -107.04 -7.80
CA MET A 19 -52.68 -106.52 -8.63
C MET A 19 -53.08 -105.29 -9.46
N ASN A 20 -54.23 -105.36 -10.10
CA ASN A 20 -54.74 -104.19 -10.83
C ASN A 20 -55.01 -102.98 -9.91
N ARG A 21 -55.60 -103.24 -8.73
CA ARG A 21 -55.84 -102.18 -7.73
C ARG A 21 -54.52 -101.62 -7.25
N LEU A 22 -53.50 -102.43 -6.99
CA LEU A 22 -52.16 -101.97 -6.60
C LEU A 22 -51.49 -101.15 -7.73
N GLN A 23 -51.62 -101.62 -8.99
CA GLN A 23 -51.11 -100.89 -10.16
C GLN A 23 -51.79 -99.51 -10.34
N TYR A 24 -53.12 -99.47 -10.21
CA TYR A 24 -53.82 -98.18 -10.31
C TYR A 24 -53.47 -97.22 -9.15
N THR A 25 -53.32 -97.74 -7.92
CA THR A 25 -52.95 -96.92 -6.78
C THR A 25 -51.51 -96.47 -6.90
N THR A 26 -50.58 -97.27 -7.31
CA THR A 26 -49.18 -96.85 -7.55
C THR A 26 -49.07 -95.90 -8.71
N MET A 27 -49.82 -96.11 -9.80
CA MET A 27 -49.87 -95.12 -10.89
C MET A 27 -50.48 -93.80 -10.48
N ALA A 28 -51.55 -93.80 -9.71
CA ALA A 28 -52.18 -92.57 -9.19
C ALA A 28 -51.25 -91.80 -8.22
N VAL A 29 -50.53 -92.52 -7.34
CA VAL A 29 -49.55 -91.93 -6.45
C VAL A 29 -48.34 -91.37 -7.22
N MET A 30 -47.84 -92.11 -8.19
CA MET A 30 -46.73 -91.64 -9.03
C MET A 30 -47.13 -90.48 -9.91
N SER A 31 -48.31 -90.42 -10.47
CA SER A 31 -48.78 -89.26 -11.24
C SER A 31 -49.03 -88.04 -10.35
N GLY A 32 -49.56 -88.26 -9.14
CA GLY A 32 -49.75 -87.21 -8.14
C GLY A 32 -48.41 -86.57 -7.67
N THR A 33 -47.43 -87.46 -7.39
CA THR A 33 -46.10 -87.01 -6.96
C THR A 33 -45.32 -86.28 -8.08
N THR A 34 -45.40 -86.82 -9.33
CA THR A 34 -44.82 -86.11 -10.48
C THR A 34 -45.51 -84.78 -10.78
N GLY A 35 -46.83 -84.75 -10.63
CA GLY A 35 -47.56 -83.44 -10.73
C GLY A 35 -47.18 -82.42 -9.66
N MET A 36 -47.05 -82.87 -8.40
CA MET A 36 -46.58 -82.00 -7.31
C MET A 36 -45.15 -81.52 -7.54
N LEU A 37 -44.24 -82.39 -7.98
CA LEU A 37 -42.87 -82.01 -8.30
C LEU A 37 -42.80 -81.03 -9.47
N ALA A 38 -43.61 -81.18 -10.49
CA ALA A 38 -43.70 -80.24 -11.60
C ALA A 38 -44.22 -78.89 -11.17
N VAL A 39 -45.25 -78.86 -10.32
CA VAL A 39 -45.76 -77.59 -9.75
C VAL A 39 -44.71 -76.90 -8.83
N ALA A 40 -44.05 -77.73 -7.98
CA ALA A 40 -42.97 -77.17 -7.11
C ALA A 40 -41.80 -76.64 -7.96
N ALA A 41 -41.40 -77.35 -9.01
CA ALA A 41 -40.36 -76.85 -9.92
C ALA A 41 -40.77 -75.52 -10.64
N LEU A 42 -42.03 -75.45 -11.09
CA LEU A 42 -42.56 -74.23 -11.71
C LEU A 42 -42.60 -73.10 -10.73
N LEU A 43 -43.04 -73.34 -9.50
CA LEU A 43 -43.04 -72.28 -8.45
C LEU A 43 -41.64 -71.83 -8.13
N LEU A 44 -40.63 -72.67 -8.04
CA LEU A 44 -39.23 -72.34 -7.84
C LEU A 44 -38.67 -71.48 -9.01
N VAL A 45 -39.00 -71.84 -10.25
CA VAL A 45 -38.59 -71.01 -11.42
C VAL A 45 -39.25 -69.69 -11.40
N VAL A 46 -40.53 -69.55 -11.10
CA VAL A 46 -41.24 -68.29 -10.99
C VAL A 46 -40.68 -67.46 -9.84
N GLN A 47 -40.41 -68.05 -8.69
CA GLN A 47 -39.82 -67.35 -7.55
C GLN A 47 -38.39 -66.87 -7.84
N ASN A 48 -37.57 -67.67 -8.46
CA ASN A 48 -36.23 -67.34 -8.86
C ASN A 48 -36.23 -66.17 -9.90
N ASN A 49 -37.12 -66.24 -10.89
CA ASN A 49 -37.27 -65.13 -11.85
C ASN A 49 -37.76 -63.82 -11.20
N ARG A 50 -38.72 -63.94 -10.27
CA ARG A 50 -39.16 -62.74 -9.49
C ARG A 50 -38.03 -62.18 -8.63
N GLN A 51 -37.19 -63.02 -8.01
CA GLN A 51 -36.02 -62.51 -7.25
C GLN A 51 -34.97 -61.90 -8.18
N LYS A 52 -34.72 -62.46 -9.36
CA LYS A 52 -33.80 -61.86 -10.35
C LYS A 52 -34.31 -60.48 -10.83
N LEU A 53 -35.61 -60.37 -11.10
CA LEU A 53 -36.23 -59.11 -11.49
C LEU A 53 -36.09 -58.04 -10.37
N ARG A 54 -36.49 -58.42 -9.13
CA ARG A 54 -36.36 -57.54 -7.98
C ARG A 54 -34.92 -57.09 -7.74
N LYS A 55 -33.92 -57.96 -7.90
CA LYS A 55 -32.51 -57.60 -7.80
C LYS A 55 -32.07 -56.60 -8.90
N LYS A 56 -32.55 -56.79 -10.13
CA LYS A 56 -32.31 -55.87 -11.23
C LYS A 56 -32.94 -54.49 -10.97
N ASP A 57 -34.19 -54.46 -10.52
CA ASP A 57 -34.91 -53.24 -10.19
C ASP A 57 -34.20 -52.47 -9.03
N GLN A 58 -33.77 -53.21 -7.98
CA GLN A 58 -32.99 -52.62 -6.89
C GLN A 58 -31.63 -52.05 -7.34
N GLN A 59 -30.95 -52.77 -8.27
CA GLN A 59 -29.69 -52.26 -8.83
C GLN A 59 -29.88 -51.05 -9.71
N LEU A 60 -30.97 -50.98 -10.47
CA LEU A 60 -31.33 -49.81 -11.25
C LEU A 60 -31.63 -48.59 -10.35
N LEU A 61 -32.50 -48.78 -9.35
CA LEU A 61 -32.83 -47.73 -8.38
C LEU A 61 -31.58 -47.22 -7.63
N ALA A 62 -30.70 -48.13 -7.19
CA ALA A 62 -29.46 -47.73 -6.52
C ALA A 62 -28.49 -46.96 -7.44
N ARG A 63 -28.47 -47.29 -8.74
CA ARG A 63 -27.69 -46.52 -9.74
C ARG A 63 -28.29 -45.16 -10.00
N GLU A 64 -29.60 -45.05 -10.11
CA GLU A 64 -30.29 -43.77 -10.28
C GLU A 64 -30.10 -42.86 -9.05
N GLU A 65 -30.24 -43.42 -7.85
CA GLU A 65 -29.98 -42.66 -6.60
C GLU A 65 -28.53 -42.22 -6.50
N LEU A 66 -27.57 -43.09 -6.82
CA LEU A 66 -26.15 -42.71 -6.81
C LEU A 66 -25.85 -41.60 -7.81
N PHE A 67 -26.37 -41.71 -9.05
CA PHE A 67 -26.18 -40.73 -10.09
C PHE A 67 -26.84 -39.39 -9.74
N SER A 68 -28.05 -39.42 -9.18
CA SER A 68 -28.74 -38.23 -8.70
C SER A 68 -27.99 -37.54 -7.55
N ASN A 69 -27.46 -38.32 -6.60
CA ASN A 69 -26.69 -37.79 -5.48
C ASN A 69 -25.33 -37.20 -5.92
N LEU A 70 -24.66 -37.84 -6.87
CA LEU A 70 -23.43 -37.29 -7.46
C LEU A 70 -23.72 -36.01 -8.22
N SER A 71 -24.75 -35.98 -9.05
CA SER A 71 -25.13 -34.79 -9.84
C SER A 71 -25.54 -33.60 -8.98
N ARG A 72 -26.10 -33.82 -7.77
CA ARG A 72 -26.48 -32.74 -6.86
C ARG A 72 -25.28 -31.99 -6.26
N ASN A 73 -24.14 -32.65 -6.11
CA ASN A 73 -22.96 -32.12 -5.41
C ASN A 73 -21.86 -31.63 -6.36
N VAL A 74 -22.03 -31.78 -7.67
CA VAL A 74 -21.10 -31.31 -8.70
C VAL A 74 -21.55 -29.95 -9.17
N ASP A 75 -20.61 -29.09 -9.59
CA ASP A 75 -20.90 -27.75 -10.12
C ASP A 75 -21.17 -27.77 -11.64
N ASP A 76 -21.35 -28.97 -12.21
CA ASP A 76 -21.67 -29.20 -13.62
C ASP A 76 -23.13 -29.63 -13.76
N VAL A 77 -23.88 -29.00 -14.65
CA VAL A 77 -25.26 -29.36 -14.99
C VAL A 77 -25.26 -30.17 -16.28
N PHE A 78 -25.75 -31.40 -16.21
CA PHE A 78 -25.84 -32.29 -17.35
C PHE A 78 -27.25 -32.33 -17.96
N LEU A 79 -27.30 -32.18 -19.27
CA LEU A 79 -28.52 -32.30 -20.07
C LEU A 79 -28.34 -33.43 -21.11
N MET A 80 -29.39 -34.18 -21.35
CA MET A 80 -29.47 -35.14 -22.45
C MET A 80 -30.70 -34.82 -23.31
N ILE A 81 -30.46 -34.56 -24.57
CA ILE A 81 -31.47 -34.08 -25.53
C ILE A 81 -31.54 -35.10 -26.66
N ASP A 82 -32.76 -35.49 -27.02
CA ASP A 82 -33.00 -36.30 -28.20
C ASP A 82 -32.89 -35.43 -29.47
N THR A 83 -31.98 -35.81 -30.39
CA THR A 83 -31.70 -34.95 -31.56
C THR A 83 -32.81 -34.98 -32.63
N GLU A 84 -33.70 -36.01 -32.63
CA GLU A 84 -34.80 -36.13 -33.58
C GLU A 84 -36.03 -35.36 -33.10
N THR A 85 -36.34 -35.45 -31.81
CA THR A 85 -37.53 -34.84 -31.22
C THR A 85 -37.26 -33.48 -30.55
N SER A 86 -35.98 -33.11 -30.37
CA SER A 86 -35.51 -31.96 -29.60
C SER A 86 -36.03 -31.91 -28.17
N LYS A 87 -36.44 -33.06 -27.62
CA LYS A 87 -36.91 -33.19 -26.24
C LYS A 87 -35.75 -33.41 -25.27
N VAL A 88 -35.79 -32.72 -24.16
CA VAL A 88 -34.86 -32.95 -23.03
C VAL A 88 -35.32 -34.21 -22.29
N GLU A 89 -34.53 -35.26 -22.36
CA GLU A 89 -34.81 -36.53 -21.67
C GLU A 89 -34.31 -36.57 -20.23
N TYR A 90 -33.23 -35.83 -19.98
CA TYR A 90 -32.63 -35.75 -18.65
C TYR A 90 -32.07 -34.37 -18.38
N VAL A 91 -32.29 -33.89 -17.15
CA VAL A 91 -31.66 -32.70 -16.58
C VAL A 91 -31.17 -33.04 -15.17
N SER A 92 -29.93 -32.71 -14.88
CA SER A 92 -29.42 -32.97 -13.53
C SER A 92 -30.07 -32.05 -12.49
N PRO A 93 -30.38 -32.54 -11.28
CA PRO A 93 -31.15 -31.78 -10.28
C PRO A 93 -30.45 -30.47 -9.79
N ASN A 94 -29.16 -30.37 -9.94
CA ASN A 94 -28.38 -29.19 -9.53
C ASN A 94 -28.59 -27.97 -10.46
N VAL A 95 -29.32 -28.09 -11.54
CA VAL A 95 -29.70 -26.97 -12.41
C VAL A 95 -30.42 -25.89 -11.62
N GLN A 96 -31.23 -26.25 -10.63
CA GLN A 96 -31.91 -25.30 -9.77
C GLN A 96 -30.92 -24.48 -8.92
N ARG A 97 -29.94 -25.14 -8.33
CA ARG A 97 -28.90 -24.46 -7.54
C ARG A 97 -28.01 -23.55 -8.38
N ILE A 98 -27.62 -23.99 -9.59
CA ILE A 98 -26.65 -23.28 -10.41
C ILE A 98 -27.33 -22.18 -11.25
N LEU A 99 -28.45 -22.49 -11.90
CA LEU A 99 -29.13 -21.60 -12.84
C LEU A 99 -30.43 -20.99 -12.27
N GLY A 100 -30.93 -21.48 -11.12
CA GLY A 100 -32.21 -21.05 -10.56
C GLY A 100 -33.43 -21.53 -11.36
N LEU A 101 -33.27 -22.58 -12.16
CA LEU A 101 -34.33 -23.16 -12.98
C LEU A 101 -34.73 -24.53 -12.44
N SER A 102 -36.03 -24.84 -12.39
CA SER A 102 -36.46 -26.20 -12.03
C SER A 102 -36.12 -27.20 -13.13
N PRO A 103 -35.75 -28.46 -12.82
CA PRO A 103 -35.51 -29.48 -13.82
C PRO A 103 -36.69 -29.68 -14.76
N GLU A 104 -37.92 -29.60 -14.23
CA GLU A 104 -39.16 -29.76 -14.97
C GLU A 104 -39.33 -28.66 -16.01
N ALA A 105 -39.03 -27.39 -15.65
CA ALA A 105 -39.12 -26.26 -16.57
C ALA A 105 -38.17 -26.44 -17.77
N VAL A 106 -36.94 -26.92 -17.51
CA VAL A 106 -35.94 -27.17 -18.57
C VAL A 106 -36.33 -28.39 -19.44
N GLN A 107 -37.01 -29.37 -18.85
CA GLN A 107 -37.53 -30.55 -19.59
C GLN A 107 -38.72 -30.17 -20.49
N GLU A 108 -39.58 -29.26 -20.04
CA GLU A 108 -40.72 -28.81 -20.83
C GLU A 108 -40.29 -27.90 -21.97
N ASP A 109 -39.38 -26.95 -21.70
CA ASP A 109 -38.86 -26.00 -22.68
C ASP A 109 -37.35 -25.77 -22.51
N LEU A 110 -36.57 -26.32 -23.42
CA LEU A 110 -35.11 -26.15 -23.47
C LEU A 110 -34.69 -24.69 -23.60
N TYR A 111 -35.53 -23.85 -24.26
CA TYR A 111 -35.19 -22.46 -24.50
C TYR A 111 -35.30 -21.58 -23.25
N VAL A 112 -35.83 -22.06 -22.13
CA VAL A 112 -35.75 -21.41 -20.82
C VAL A 112 -34.29 -21.14 -20.40
N LEU A 113 -33.35 -21.95 -20.89
CA LEU A 113 -31.91 -21.70 -20.71
C LEU A 113 -31.41 -20.46 -21.46
N TYR A 114 -32.18 -19.89 -22.37
CA TYR A 114 -31.80 -18.75 -23.20
C TYR A 114 -32.81 -17.61 -23.00
N PRO A 115 -32.40 -16.47 -22.42
CA PRO A 115 -33.29 -15.34 -22.24
C PRO A 115 -33.77 -14.81 -23.61
N ALA A 116 -34.96 -14.22 -23.61
CA ALA A 116 -35.54 -13.64 -24.81
C ALA A 116 -34.61 -12.58 -25.45
N GLY A 117 -34.16 -12.82 -26.67
CA GLY A 117 -33.22 -11.97 -27.40
C GLY A 117 -31.79 -12.52 -27.49
N ASP A 118 -31.50 -13.69 -26.92
CA ASP A 118 -30.21 -14.38 -27.13
C ASP A 118 -30.29 -15.39 -28.31
N ASP A 119 -30.45 -14.87 -29.51
CA ASP A 119 -30.48 -15.67 -30.72
C ASP A 119 -29.16 -16.44 -30.98
N SER A 120 -28.04 -15.96 -30.42
CA SER A 120 -26.73 -16.57 -30.63
C SER A 120 -26.55 -17.88 -29.86
N GLY A 121 -27.07 -17.97 -28.62
CA GLY A 121 -27.00 -19.14 -27.79
C GLY A 121 -27.90 -20.27 -28.27
N ALA A 122 -29.15 -19.94 -28.59
CA ALA A 122 -30.11 -20.88 -29.17
C ALA A 122 -29.61 -21.46 -30.50
N SER A 123 -29.07 -20.62 -31.39
CA SER A 123 -28.49 -21.05 -32.68
C SER A 123 -27.29 -21.99 -32.50
N ARG A 124 -26.45 -21.79 -31.46
CA ARG A 124 -25.31 -22.67 -31.18
C ARG A 124 -25.78 -24.08 -30.73
N LEU A 125 -26.83 -24.13 -29.90
CA LEU A 125 -27.42 -25.39 -29.49
C LEU A 125 -28.08 -26.14 -30.66
N GLU A 126 -28.80 -25.45 -31.54
CA GLU A 126 -29.38 -26.01 -32.75
C GLU A 126 -28.28 -26.53 -33.68
N ASN A 127 -27.22 -25.79 -33.89
CA ASN A 127 -26.06 -26.22 -34.67
C ASN A 127 -25.40 -27.49 -34.05
N LEU A 128 -25.26 -27.54 -32.73
CA LEU A 128 -24.72 -28.67 -32.02
C LEU A 128 -25.56 -29.96 -32.29
N MET A 129 -26.90 -29.87 -32.25
CA MET A 129 -27.79 -31.00 -32.51
C MET A 129 -27.68 -31.56 -33.93
N GLN A 130 -27.20 -30.76 -34.90
CA GLN A 130 -27.00 -31.16 -36.29
C GLN A 130 -25.60 -31.70 -36.60
N MET A 131 -24.65 -31.62 -35.64
CA MET A 131 -23.25 -32.05 -35.84
C MET A 131 -23.11 -33.55 -36.01
N GLU A 132 -21.98 -33.96 -36.57
CA GLU A 132 -21.62 -35.40 -36.66
C GLU A 132 -21.25 -35.96 -35.28
N GLN A 133 -21.41 -37.29 -35.13
CA GLN A 133 -21.05 -37.98 -33.90
C GLN A 133 -19.56 -37.81 -33.57
N GLY A 134 -19.24 -37.56 -32.29
CA GLY A 134 -17.86 -37.43 -31.77
C GLY A 134 -17.25 -36.02 -31.96
N VAL A 135 -17.97 -35.06 -32.52
CA VAL A 135 -17.54 -33.65 -32.56
C VAL A 135 -18.02 -32.98 -31.28
N GLN A 136 -17.10 -32.31 -30.60
CA GLN A 136 -17.36 -31.51 -29.40
C GLN A 136 -17.36 -30.02 -29.73
N GLN A 137 -18.26 -29.28 -29.13
CA GLN A 137 -18.30 -27.82 -29.24
C GLN A 137 -18.28 -27.23 -27.83
N GLU A 138 -17.50 -26.17 -27.67
CA GLU A 138 -17.34 -25.49 -26.39
C GLU A 138 -17.56 -23.97 -26.58
N TRP A 139 -18.22 -23.36 -25.61
CA TRP A 139 -18.33 -21.89 -25.52
C TRP A 139 -18.59 -21.44 -24.10
N GLU A 140 -18.35 -20.20 -23.84
CA GLU A 140 -18.60 -19.56 -22.55
C GLU A 140 -19.73 -18.54 -22.67
N ARG A 141 -20.48 -18.40 -21.59
CA ARG A 141 -21.52 -17.37 -21.50
C ARG A 141 -21.79 -16.95 -20.08
N GLU A 142 -22.22 -15.72 -19.94
CA GLU A 142 -22.78 -15.21 -18.71
C GLU A 142 -24.26 -15.62 -18.60
N PHE A 143 -24.66 -16.13 -17.46
CA PHE A 143 -26.01 -16.54 -17.13
C PHE A 143 -26.43 -15.88 -15.82
N VAL A 144 -27.67 -15.39 -15.75
CA VAL A 144 -28.20 -14.82 -14.49
C VAL A 144 -29.05 -15.88 -13.80
N ASN A 145 -28.66 -16.28 -12.60
CA ASN A 145 -29.45 -17.23 -11.80
C ASN A 145 -30.84 -16.64 -11.53
N GLN A 146 -31.88 -17.37 -11.92
CA GLN A 146 -33.26 -16.87 -11.94
C GLN A 146 -33.85 -16.70 -10.51
N GLU A 147 -33.33 -17.40 -9.50
CA GLU A 147 -33.77 -17.27 -8.10
C GLU A 147 -33.03 -16.17 -7.35
N THR A 148 -31.70 -16.07 -7.51
CA THR A 148 -30.85 -15.15 -6.75
C THR A 148 -30.57 -13.84 -7.46
N GLY A 149 -30.73 -13.78 -8.78
CA GLY A 149 -30.34 -12.64 -9.60
C GLY A 149 -28.82 -12.47 -9.78
N GLU A 150 -28.02 -13.42 -9.29
CA GLU A 150 -26.55 -13.35 -9.39
C GLU A 150 -26.06 -13.78 -10.78
N PRO A 151 -25.07 -13.09 -11.35
CA PRO A 151 -24.43 -13.52 -12.58
C PRO A 151 -23.58 -14.76 -12.33
N ARG A 152 -23.70 -15.73 -13.24
CA ARG A 152 -22.92 -16.98 -13.29
C ARG A 152 -22.15 -17.03 -14.60
N TYR A 153 -20.92 -17.45 -14.53
CA TYR A 153 -20.09 -17.65 -15.71
C TYR A 153 -20.05 -19.13 -16.06
N ILE A 154 -20.81 -19.51 -17.11
CA ILE A 154 -21.04 -20.91 -17.46
C ILE A 154 -20.21 -21.27 -18.69
N HIS A 155 -19.39 -22.29 -18.54
CA HIS A 155 -18.70 -22.97 -19.63
C HIS A 155 -19.60 -24.12 -20.15
N VAL A 156 -19.96 -24.04 -21.40
CA VAL A 156 -20.87 -25.01 -22.03
C VAL A 156 -20.07 -25.92 -22.94
N THR A 157 -20.18 -27.21 -22.72
CA THR A 157 -19.60 -28.25 -23.56
C THR A 157 -20.71 -29.15 -24.11
N GLY A 158 -20.76 -29.30 -25.40
CA GLY A 158 -21.78 -30.15 -26.03
C GLY A 158 -21.20 -31.13 -27.05
N PHE A 159 -21.72 -32.33 -27.08
CA PHE A 159 -21.33 -33.36 -28.05
C PHE A 159 -22.48 -34.33 -28.35
N ILE A 160 -22.42 -34.99 -29.51
CA ILE A 160 -23.39 -35.99 -29.91
C ILE A 160 -22.85 -37.40 -29.69
N ASN A 161 -23.66 -38.26 -29.07
CA ASN A 161 -23.33 -39.68 -28.86
C ASN A 161 -24.52 -40.57 -29.22
N ASP A 162 -24.24 -41.81 -29.58
CA ASP A 162 -25.27 -42.83 -29.79
C ASP A 162 -25.50 -43.56 -28.45
N VAL A 163 -26.72 -43.46 -27.93
CA VAL A 163 -27.12 -44.14 -26.69
C VAL A 163 -28.25 -45.08 -27.00
N GLN A 164 -27.99 -46.39 -26.94
CA GLN A 164 -28.96 -47.48 -27.23
C GLN A 164 -29.55 -47.44 -28.65
N GLY A 165 -28.78 -46.96 -29.63
CA GLY A 165 -29.23 -46.84 -31.03
C GLY A 165 -30.03 -45.58 -31.34
N ALA A 166 -30.16 -44.66 -30.41
CA ALA A 166 -30.73 -43.32 -30.61
C ALA A 166 -29.66 -42.27 -30.48
N ARG A 167 -29.68 -41.29 -31.39
CA ARG A 167 -28.72 -40.17 -31.42
C ARG A 167 -29.12 -39.15 -30.37
N LYS A 168 -28.24 -38.92 -29.37
CA LYS A 168 -28.46 -37.99 -28.25
C LYS A 168 -27.41 -36.87 -28.23
N CYS A 169 -27.85 -35.64 -27.95
CA CYS A 169 -26.98 -34.54 -27.64
C CYS A 169 -26.80 -34.46 -26.12
N ILE A 170 -25.56 -34.52 -25.67
CA ILE A 170 -25.18 -34.36 -24.27
C ILE A 170 -24.56 -32.97 -24.12
N VAL A 171 -25.09 -32.20 -23.17
CA VAL A 171 -24.61 -30.87 -22.86
C VAL A 171 -24.20 -30.84 -21.40
N ASP A 172 -23.01 -30.32 -21.14
CA ASP A 172 -22.44 -30.04 -19.84
C ASP A 172 -22.34 -28.53 -19.66
N LEU A 173 -22.92 -28.02 -18.57
CA LEU A 173 -22.87 -26.60 -18.17
C LEU A 173 -22.08 -26.50 -16.88
N SER A 174 -20.82 -26.14 -17.00
CA SER A 174 -19.87 -26.04 -15.87
C SER A 174 -19.86 -24.64 -15.30
N ASP A 175 -20.17 -24.46 -14.01
CA ASP A 175 -20.10 -23.17 -13.34
C ASP A 175 -18.64 -22.82 -13.02
N ARG A 176 -18.06 -21.88 -13.79
CA ARG A 176 -16.71 -21.35 -13.61
C ARG A 176 -16.67 -19.94 -13.04
N THR A 177 -17.74 -19.52 -12.38
CA THR A 177 -17.85 -18.16 -11.80
C THR A 177 -16.70 -17.85 -10.86
N GLY A 178 -16.34 -18.79 -9.98
CA GLY A 178 -15.23 -18.61 -9.02
C GLY A 178 -13.86 -18.48 -9.71
N GLU A 179 -13.60 -19.29 -10.75
CA GLU A 179 -12.36 -19.22 -11.53
C GLU A 179 -12.27 -17.88 -12.29
N HIS A 180 -13.37 -17.48 -12.91
CA HIS A 180 -13.45 -16.21 -13.66
C HIS A 180 -13.23 -14.99 -12.74
N GLN A 181 -13.88 -14.95 -11.57
CA GLN A 181 -13.68 -13.89 -10.58
C GLN A 181 -12.24 -13.85 -10.07
N THR A 182 -11.64 -15.01 -9.83
CA THR A 182 -10.23 -15.10 -9.40
C THR A 182 -9.29 -14.55 -10.47
N THR A 183 -9.53 -14.89 -11.74
CA THR A 183 -8.73 -14.42 -12.86
C THR A 183 -8.81 -12.89 -12.98
N LEU A 184 -10.01 -12.32 -12.92
CA LEU A 184 -10.20 -10.86 -12.96
C LEU A 184 -9.52 -10.15 -11.78
N ALA A 185 -9.59 -10.74 -10.57
CA ALA A 185 -8.93 -10.18 -9.40
C ALA A 185 -7.39 -10.20 -9.53
N VAL A 186 -6.83 -11.29 -10.08
CA VAL A 186 -5.39 -11.41 -10.35
C VAL A 186 -4.94 -10.42 -11.42
N GLU A 187 -5.69 -10.28 -12.51
CA GLU A 187 -5.39 -9.30 -13.57
C GLU A 187 -5.40 -7.87 -13.03
N ALA A 188 -6.42 -7.51 -12.24
CA ALA A 188 -6.49 -6.19 -11.61
C ALA A 188 -5.31 -5.96 -10.63
N ALA A 189 -4.94 -6.95 -9.83
CA ALA A 189 -3.79 -6.87 -8.93
C ALA A 189 -2.47 -6.75 -9.70
N LEU A 190 -2.32 -7.46 -10.80
CA LEU A 190 -1.14 -7.39 -11.68
C LEU A 190 -1.00 -6.00 -12.29
N GLU A 191 -2.09 -5.43 -12.82
CA GLU A 191 -2.08 -4.08 -13.39
C GLU A 191 -1.65 -3.02 -12.37
N VAL A 192 -2.14 -3.13 -11.12
CA VAL A 192 -1.73 -2.23 -10.03
C VAL A 192 -0.25 -2.41 -9.71
N ALA A 193 0.23 -3.66 -9.62
CA ALA A 193 1.64 -3.95 -9.34
C ALA A 193 2.58 -3.46 -10.45
N GLU A 194 2.20 -3.62 -11.71
CA GLU A 194 2.98 -3.13 -12.86
C GLU A 194 3.07 -1.60 -12.87
N LYS A 195 1.94 -0.90 -12.62
CA LYS A 195 1.92 0.56 -12.50
C LYS A 195 2.83 1.05 -11.37
N ALA A 196 2.77 0.41 -10.20
CA ALA A 196 3.63 0.73 -9.06
C ALA A 196 5.12 0.48 -9.37
N SER A 197 5.44 -0.66 -10.01
CA SER A 197 6.81 -1.00 -10.42
C SER A 197 7.39 -0.01 -11.43
N LYS A 198 6.58 0.39 -12.42
CA LYS A 198 6.97 1.39 -13.42
C LYS A 198 7.22 2.75 -12.77
N ALA A 199 6.30 3.20 -11.91
CA ALA A 199 6.46 4.47 -11.18
C ALA A 199 7.76 4.48 -10.35
N LYS A 200 8.09 3.36 -9.68
CA LYS A 200 9.35 3.20 -8.93
C LYS A 200 10.58 3.27 -9.82
N THR A 201 10.53 2.67 -11.02
CA THR A 201 11.65 2.69 -11.96
C THR A 201 11.86 4.08 -12.54
N ASP A 202 10.79 4.75 -12.93
CA ASP A 202 10.82 6.13 -13.43
C ASP A 202 11.35 7.08 -12.34
N PHE A 203 10.97 6.85 -11.08
CA PHE A 203 11.51 7.57 -9.91
C PHE A 203 13.03 7.45 -9.81
N LEU A 204 13.56 6.24 -9.76
CA LEU A 204 15.01 6.02 -9.62
C LEU A 204 15.79 6.65 -10.78
N SER A 205 15.25 6.60 -11.99
CA SER A 205 15.87 7.22 -13.17
C SER A 205 15.89 8.75 -13.06
N ASN A 206 14.77 9.36 -12.69
CA ASN A 206 14.65 10.81 -12.53
C ASN A 206 15.54 11.32 -11.39
N MET A 207 15.56 10.61 -10.24
CA MET A 207 16.42 10.95 -9.10
C MET A 207 17.90 10.88 -9.46
N SER A 208 18.31 9.84 -10.21
CA SER A 208 19.70 9.73 -10.69
C SER A 208 20.09 10.93 -11.55
N HIS A 209 19.18 11.40 -12.42
CA HIS A 209 19.42 12.57 -13.26
C HIS A 209 19.49 13.85 -12.41
N ASP A 210 18.55 14.05 -11.48
CA ASP A 210 18.45 15.26 -10.69
C ASP A 210 19.60 15.39 -9.66
N ILE A 211 20.13 14.29 -9.16
CA ILE A 211 21.37 14.23 -8.36
C ILE A 211 22.60 14.51 -9.22
N ARG A 212 22.67 13.92 -10.41
CA ARG A 212 23.84 14.05 -11.29
C ARG A 212 24.07 15.49 -11.76
N THR A 213 22.99 16.23 -12.02
CA THR A 213 23.09 17.61 -12.55
C THR A 213 23.83 18.55 -11.60
N PRO A 214 23.45 18.75 -10.32
CA PRO A 214 24.19 19.57 -9.39
C PRO A 214 25.57 19.02 -9.06
N MET A 215 25.72 17.68 -8.99
CA MET A 215 27.02 17.05 -8.77
C MET A 215 28.01 17.37 -9.90
N ASN A 216 27.58 17.26 -11.16
CA ASN A 216 28.42 17.63 -12.31
C ASN A 216 28.73 19.14 -12.34
N ALA A 217 27.77 19.98 -11.90
CA ALA A 217 28.02 21.40 -11.75
C ALA A 217 29.11 21.67 -10.69
N ILE A 218 29.05 21.03 -9.53
CA ILE A 218 30.06 21.12 -8.47
C ILE A 218 31.44 20.72 -9.03
N ILE A 219 31.54 19.54 -9.66
CA ILE A 219 32.80 19.03 -10.22
C ILE A 219 33.33 19.96 -11.33
N GLY A 220 32.46 20.43 -12.23
CA GLY A 220 32.82 21.33 -13.30
C GLY A 220 33.33 22.68 -12.81
N ILE A 221 32.62 23.28 -11.84
CA ILE A 221 32.99 24.56 -11.23
C ILE A 221 34.31 24.43 -10.47
N THR A 222 34.53 23.38 -9.69
CA THR A 222 35.80 23.14 -8.98
C THR A 222 36.97 23.01 -9.96
N THR A 223 36.74 22.42 -11.13
CA THR A 223 37.75 22.33 -12.19
C THR A 223 38.07 23.70 -12.81
N LEU A 224 37.06 24.54 -13.05
CA LEU A 224 37.24 25.91 -13.52
C LEU A 224 37.96 26.77 -12.50
N MET A 225 37.62 26.68 -11.21
CA MET A 225 38.30 27.41 -10.14
C MET A 225 39.80 27.11 -10.07
N LYS A 226 40.21 25.85 -10.25
CA LYS A 226 41.63 25.46 -10.28
C LYS A 226 42.41 26.18 -11.38
N ASN A 227 41.75 26.51 -12.50
CA ASN A 227 42.38 27.17 -13.64
C ASN A 227 42.33 28.70 -13.54
N GLU A 228 41.45 29.26 -12.69
CA GLU A 228 41.18 30.70 -12.59
C GLU A 228 41.55 31.28 -11.21
N LEU A 229 42.42 30.64 -10.44
CA LEU A 229 42.86 31.05 -9.09
C LEU A 229 43.37 32.50 -8.99
N HIS A 230 43.82 33.08 -10.12
CA HIS A 230 44.33 34.44 -10.17
C HIS A 230 43.28 35.51 -10.50
N GLN A 231 41.97 35.15 -10.56
CA GLN A 231 40.89 36.06 -10.91
C GLN A 231 39.85 36.11 -9.77
N PRO A 232 40.03 36.96 -8.72
CA PRO A 232 39.18 36.95 -7.50
C PRO A 232 37.70 37.13 -7.76
N GLU A 233 37.32 37.98 -8.73
CA GLU A 233 35.91 38.22 -9.07
C GLU A 233 35.21 36.99 -9.64
N LYS A 234 35.88 36.27 -10.54
CA LYS A 234 35.35 34.99 -11.08
C LYS A 234 35.33 33.90 -10.03
N LEU A 235 36.33 33.89 -9.13
CA LEU A 235 36.38 32.93 -8.05
C LEU A 235 35.17 33.09 -7.11
N ALA A 236 34.82 34.36 -6.76
CA ALA A 236 33.63 34.64 -5.95
C ALA A 236 32.32 34.20 -6.65
N GLU A 237 32.21 34.45 -7.97
CA GLU A 237 31.05 33.97 -8.75
C GLU A 237 30.95 32.46 -8.76
N HIS A 238 32.09 31.75 -8.94
CA HIS A 238 32.15 30.26 -8.94
C HIS A 238 31.82 29.69 -7.58
N LEU A 239 32.29 30.29 -6.48
CA LEU A 239 31.93 29.91 -5.12
C LEU A 239 30.42 30.01 -4.87
N GLY A 240 29.79 31.11 -5.28
CA GLY A 240 28.31 31.25 -5.15
C GLY A 240 27.54 30.22 -5.97
N LYS A 241 28.02 29.85 -7.17
CA LYS A 241 27.42 28.77 -7.96
C LYS A 241 27.61 27.39 -7.33
N LEU A 242 28.76 27.15 -6.72
CA LEU A 242 29.09 25.90 -6.02
C LEU A 242 28.21 25.75 -4.79
N GLU A 243 28.07 26.80 -3.98
CA GLU A 243 27.17 26.83 -2.82
C GLU A 243 25.72 26.55 -3.23
N THR A 244 25.23 27.21 -4.28
CA THR A 244 23.87 27.00 -4.82
C THR A 244 23.67 25.55 -5.25
N SER A 245 24.65 24.96 -5.93
CA SER A 245 24.57 23.56 -6.39
C SER A 245 24.60 22.57 -5.21
N GLY A 246 25.41 22.85 -4.18
CA GLY A 246 25.47 22.05 -2.96
C GLY A 246 24.14 22.09 -2.18
N ARG A 247 23.58 23.28 -1.98
CA ARG A 247 22.27 23.46 -1.32
C ARG A 247 21.16 22.73 -2.09
N LEU A 248 21.15 22.79 -3.42
CA LEU A 248 20.19 22.08 -4.26
C LEU A 248 20.30 20.54 -4.08
N LEU A 249 21.55 20.03 -4.06
CA LEU A 249 21.78 18.58 -3.87
C LEU A 249 21.30 18.12 -2.50
N LEU A 250 21.59 18.87 -1.43
CA LEU A 250 21.10 18.57 -0.09
C LEU A 250 19.57 18.61 -0.01
N GLY A 251 18.93 19.57 -0.67
CA GLY A 251 17.47 19.63 -0.77
C GLY A 251 16.87 18.37 -1.41
N ILE A 252 17.46 17.90 -2.51
CA ILE A 252 17.01 16.68 -3.20
C ILE A 252 17.17 15.45 -2.29
N ILE A 253 18.29 15.32 -1.60
CA ILE A 253 18.54 14.20 -0.68
C ILE A 253 17.51 14.21 0.46
N ASN A 254 17.25 15.38 1.05
CA ASN A 254 16.28 15.51 2.13
C ASN A 254 14.84 15.20 1.66
N ASP A 255 14.45 15.63 0.46
CA ASP A 255 13.16 15.28 -0.14
C ASP A 255 13.00 13.75 -0.30
N ILE A 256 14.06 13.05 -0.74
CA ILE A 256 14.07 11.59 -0.90
C ILE A 256 13.93 10.90 0.47
N LEU A 257 14.66 11.36 1.47
CA LEU A 257 14.61 10.81 2.82
C LEU A 257 13.24 11.04 3.47
N ASP A 258 12.66 12.24 3.32
CA ASP A 258 11.31 12.54 3.81
C ASP A 258 10.29 11.62 3.14
N MET A 259 10.33 11.46 1.81
CA MET A 259 9.41 10.59 1.07
C MET A 259 9.52 9.13 1.53
N SER A 260 10.74 8.61 1.68
CA SER A 260 10.98 7.23 2.15
C SER A 260 10.40 6.98 3.54
N ARG A 261 10.48 7.97 4.43
CA ARG A 261 9.91 7.88 5.79
C ARG A 261 8.39 7.97 5.80
N ILE A 262 7.83 8.84 4.95
CA ILE A 262 6.38 8.95 4.76
C ILE A 262 5.81 7.62 4.26
N GLU A 263 6.40 7.03 3.21
CA GLU A 263 5.97 5.73 2.66
C GLU A 263 6.07 4.59 3.68
N SER A 264 7.08 4.61 4.55
CA SER A 264 7.25 3.60 5.60
C SER A 264 6.38 3.82 6.84
N GLY A 265 5.60 4.92 6.90
CA GLY A 265 4.76 5.28 8.06
C GLY A 265 5.56 5.65 9.31
N LYS A 266 6.85 5.98 9.18
CA LYS A 266 7.75 6.31 10.30
C LYS A 266 7.86 7.79 10.60
N THR A 267 7.11 8.64 9.90
CA THR A 267 7.13 10.09 10.15
C THR A 267 6.29 10.42 11.37
N THR A 268 6.89 11.08 12.35
CA THR A 268 6.25 11.61 13.56
C THR A 268 6.34 13.13 13.58
N LEU A 269 5.38 13.79 14.22
CA LEU A 269 5.40 15.25 14.42
C LEU A 269 6.12 15.59 15.72
N ASN A 270 6.96 16.62 15.67
CA ASN A 270 7.56 17.23 16.86
C ASN A 270 6.72 18.43 17.31
N ILE A 271 5.79 18.18 18.22
CA ILE A 271 4.88 19.21 18.70
C ILE A 271 5.58 20.08 19.74
N GLU A 272 5.76 21.36 19.40
CA GLU A 272 6.40 22.40 20.22
C GLU A 272 5.51 23.63 20.37
N LYS A 273 5.79 24.46 21.38
CA LYS A 273 5.18 25.80 21.51
C LYS A 273 5.62 26.66 20.33
N THR A 274 4.68 27.08 19.53
CA THR A 274 4.93 27.78 18.27
C THR A 274 4.12 29.08 18.22
N ASN A 275 4.80 30.20 17.96
CA ASN A 275 4.13 31.48 17.70
C ASN A 275 3.94 31.66 16.19
N LEU A 276 2.69 31.66 15.72
CA LEU A 276 2.35 31.73 14.30
C LEU A 276 2.79 33.05 13.64
N PRO A 277 2.55 34.25 14.21
CA PRO A 277 3.07 35.49 13.68
C PRO A 277 4.58 35.51 13.47
N GLN A 278 5.34 34.96 14.41
CA GLN A 278 6.80 34.89 14.31
C GLN A 278 7.22 33.95 13.15
N GLN A 279 6.57 32.80 12.99
CA GLN A 279 6.80 31.89 11.87
C GLN A 279 6.51 32.56 10.51
N VAL A 280 5.39 33.27 10.43
CA VAL A 280 4.99 34.01 9.21
C VAL A 280 5.98 35.13 8.90
N SER A 281 6.48 35.85 9.91
CA SER A 281 7.49 36.90 9.73
C SER A 281 8.82 36.37 9.21
N GLN A 282 9.27 35.21 9.67
CA GLN A 282 10.45 34.52 9.14
C GLN A 282 10.29 34.16 7.66
N LEU A 283 9.12 33.57 7.31
CA LEU A 283 8.78 33.24 5.91
C LEU A 283 8.72 34.52 5.04
N ASP A 284 8.11 35.59 5.55
CA ASP A 284 8.03 36.88 4.83
C ASP A 284 9.42 37.38 4.46
N SER A 285 10.35 37.39 5.41
CA SER A 285 11.73 37.87 5.19
C SER A 285 12.42 37.09 4.05
N ILE A 286 12.31 35.78 4.06
CA ILE A 286 12.95 34.88 3.06
C ILE A 286 12.31 35.05 1.68
N ILE A 287 10.98 35.00 1.61
CA ILE A 287 10.25 35.04 0.35
C ILE A 287 10.29 36.44 -0.28
N ARG A 288 10.23 37.50 0.51
CA ARG A 288 10.34 38.89 0.04
C ARG A 288 11.68 39.14 -0.64
N GLN A 289 12.77 38.58 -0.10
CA GLN A 289 14.09 38.66 -0.71
C GLN A 289 14.12 37.95 -2.07
N GLN A 290 13.57 36.72 -2.14
CA GLN A 290 13.53 35.95 -3.39
C GLN A 290 12.63 36.61 -4.45
N ALA A 291 11.45 37.09 -4.06
CA ALA A 291 10.52 37.80 -4.93
C ALA A 291 11.13 39.11 -5.48
N SER A 292 11.82 39.87 -4.62
CA SER A 292 12.52 41.11 -5.02
C SER A 292 13.60 40.83 -6.07
N GLN A 293 14.41 39.79 -5.92
CA GLN A 293 15.42 39.40 -6.92
C GLN A 293 14.80 39.07 -8.28
N ARG A 294 13.55 38.62 -8.28
CA ARG A 294 12.78 38.34 -9.51
C ARG A 294 11.86 39.49 -9.93
N ARG A 295 11.92 40.63 -9.25
CA ARG A 295 11.07 41.82 -9.47
C ARG A 295 9.57 41.45 -9.39
N GLN A 296 9.19 40.62 -8.42
CA GLN A 296 7.82 40.28 -8.08
C GLN A 296 7.39 41.01 -6.82
N THR A 297 6.08 41.19 -6.64
CA THR A 297 5.51 41.81 -5.44
C THR A 297 5.01 40.69 -4.51
N PHE A 298 5.47 40.68 -3.25
CA PHE A 298 5.00 39.77 -2.22
C PHE A 298 4.27 40.53 -1.11
N THR A 299 3.07 40.08 -0.75
CA THR A 299 2.26 40.65 0.31
C THR A 299 1.84 39.56 1.31
N VAL A 300 1.84 39.92 2.59
CA VAL A 300 1.42 39.05 3.69
C VAL A 300 0.33 39.73 4.49
N GLU A 301 -0.77 39.04 4.73
CA GLU A 301 -1.82 39.46 5.65
C GLU A 301 -1.98 38.39 6.73
N ASN A 302 -2.03 38.84 7.99
CA ASN A 302 -2.15 37.94 9.14
C ASN A 302 -3.31 38.39 10.04
N HIS A 303 -4.32 37.54 10.18
CA HIS A 303 -5.56 37.77 10.94
C HIS A 303 -5.78 36.63 11.95
N VAL A 304 -4.81 36.44 12.85
CA VAL A 304 -4.81 35.41 13.87
C VAL A 304 -5.11 36.03 15.23
N GLN A 305 -6.03 35.46 16.00
CA GLN A 305 -6.34 35.89 17.37
C GLN A 305 -5.54 35.08 18.41
N HIS A 306 -5.45 33.75 18.24
CA HIS A 306 -4.64 32.88 19.10
C HIS A 306 -3.29 32.65 18.42
N GLU A 307 -2.29 33.46 18.85
CA GLU A 307 -0.97 33.48 18.23
C GLU A 307 -0.11 32.26 18.61
N ASN A 308 -0.31 31.73 19.83
CA ASN A 308 0.50 30.70 20.42
C ASN A 308 -0.21 29.33 20.33
N VAL A 309 0.39 28.40 19.63
CA VAL A 309 -0.17 27.07 19.36
C VAL A 309 0.85 25.97 19.64
N LEU A 310 0.37 24.74 19.77
CA LEU A 310 1.19 23.56 19.81
C LEU A 310 1.22 22.93 18.41
N ALA A 311 2.35 23.04 17.72
CA ALA A 311 2.52 22.55 16.36
C ALA A 311 3.97 22.09 16.15
N ASP A 312 4.23 21.41 15.02
CA ASP A 312 5.60 21.19 14.54
C ASP A 312 6.01 22.39 13.66
N PRO A 313 6.86 23.32 14.17
CA PRO A 313 7.21 24.52 13.45
C PRO A 313 8.00 24.22 12.17
N ASN A 314 8.83 23.17 12.17
CA ASN A 314 9.64 22.80 11.02
C ASN A 314 8.78 22.24 9.89
N ARG A 315 7.81 21.38 10.22
CA ARG A 315 6.89 20.82 9.23
C ARG A 315 5.92 21.87 8.70
N LEU A 316 5.43 22.77 9.54
CA LEU A 316 4.61 23.89 9.10
C LEU A 316 5.39 24.80 8.13
N ASN A 317 6.64 25.16 8.48
CA ASN A 317 7.52 25.91 7.60
C ASN A 317 7.77 25.19 6.28
N GLN A 318 8.01 23.87 6.30
CA GLN A 318 8.23 23.06 5.10
C GLN A 318 7.03 23.11 4.15
N VAL A 319 5.81 22.98 4.68
CA VAL A 319 4.56 23.08 3.91
C VAL A 319 4.47 24.47 3.23
N LEU A 320 4.60 25.54 4.01
CA LEU A 320 4.44 26.89 3.50
C LEU A 320 5.57 27.29 2.54
N MET A 321 6.81 26.93 2.85
CA MET A 321 7.97 27.18 1.97
C MET A 321 7.85 26.45 0.63
N ASN A 322 7.38 25.21 0.61
CA ASN A 322 7.17 24.48 -0.64
C ASN A 322 6.15 25.16 -1.54
N ILE A 323 5.05 25.65 -0.97
CA ILE A 323 4.01 26.35 -1.73
C ILE A 323 4.50 27.73 -2.19
N LEU A 324 5.09 28.53 -1.28
CA LEU A 324 5.58 29.88 -1.55
C LEU A 324 6.74 29.89 -2.55
N SER A 325 7.70 28.97 -2.42
CA SER A 325 8.81 28.85 -3.37
C SER A 325 8.32 28.47 -4.78
N ASN A 326 7.28 27.62 -4.87
CA ASN A 326 6.63 27.34 -6.14
C ASN A 326 5.93 28.58 -6.70
N ALA A 327 5.23 29.36 -5.88
CA ALA A 327 4.62 30.63 -6.30
C ALA A 327 5.68 31.58 -6.88
N VAL A 328 6.81 31.81 -6.18
CA VAL A 328 7.93 32.62 -6.67
C VAL A 328 8.52 32.07 -7.97
N LYS A 329 8.61 30.77 -8.10
CA LYS A 329 9.22 30.09 -9.25
C LYS A 329 8.37 30.21 -10.52
N TYR A 330 7.05 30.10 -10.39
CA TYR A 330 6.12 30.03 -11.51
C TYR A 330 5.40 31.35 -11.83
N THR A 331 5.60 32.38 -11.01
CA THR A 331 5.13 33.73 -11.28
C THR A 331 6.12 34.46 -12.18
N PRO A 332 5.67 35.12 -13.26
CA PRO A 332 6.56 35.91 -14.12
C PRO A 332 7.06 37.19 -13.40
N GLN A 333 8.06 37.80 -14.01
CA GLN A 333 8.57 39.10 -13.54
C GLN A 333 7.45 40.16 -13.56
N GLY A 334 7.30 40.92 -12.45
CA GLY A 334 6.24 41.93 -12.28
C GLY A 334 4.92 41.33 -11.74
N GLY A 335 4.84 40.02 -11.53
CA GLY A 335 3.66 39.38 -10.95
C GLY A 335 3.55 39.54 -9.44
N HIS A 336 2.43 39.02 -8.90
CA HIS A 336 2.03 39.20 -7.50
C HIS A 336 1.86 37.86 -6.83
N ILE A 337 2.35 37.81 -5.57
CA ILE A 337 2.21 36.65 -4.69
C ILE A 337 1.64 37.14 -3.37
N ARG A 338 0.66 36.46 -2.81
CA ARG A 338 0.03 36.82 -1.55
C ARG A 338 -0.04 35.59 -0.63
N LEU A 339 0.28 35.81 0.64
CA LEU A 339 0.06 34.89 1.73
C LEU A 339 -0.96 35.49 2.69
N ASP A 340 -2.09 34.82 2.89
CA ASP A 340 -3.09 35.18 3.89
C ASP A 340 -3.12 34.10 4.96
N VAL A 341 -3.06 34.50 6.22
CA VAL A 341 -3.21 33.63 7.39
C VAL A 341 -4.38 34.10 8.21
N GLU A 342 -5.36 33.25 8.39
CA GLU A 342 -6.63 33.59 9.02
C GLU A 342 -7.05 32.51 10.01
N GLU A 343 -7.54 32.93 11.18
CA GLU A 343 -8.21 32.06 12.13
C GLU A 343 -9.71 31.98 11.78
N LEU A 344 -10.18 30.77 11.41
CA LEU A 344 -11.56 30.56 10.99
C LEU A 344 -12.53 30.40 12.16
N SER A 345 -12.11 29.68 13.18
CA SER A 345 -12.90 29.37 14.37
C SER A 345 -11.99 28.85 15.48
N HIS A 346 -12.45 28.96 16.71
CA HIS A 346 -11.76 28.37 17.85
C HIS A 346 -12.73 27.75 18.86
N THR A 347 -12.21 26.85 19.68
CA THR A 347 -12.78 26.32 20.90
C THR A 347 -11.87 26.71 22.08
N GLU A 348 -12.15 26.27 23.28
CA GLU A 348 -11.30 26.54 24.45
C GLU A 348 -9.88 25.95 24.31
N HIS A 349 -9.72 24.87 23.52
CA HIS A 349 -8.45 24.12 23.42
C HIS A 349 -7.85 24.08 22.02
N TYR A 350 -8.61 24.35 20.98
CA TYR A 350 -8.19 24.24 19.58
C TYR A 350 -8.64 25.46 18.78
N ALA A 351 -7.80 25.88 17.85
CA ALA A 351 -8.19 26.87 16.84
C ALA A 351 -7.91 26.32 15.44
N LYS A 352 -8.78 26.70 14.51
CA LYS A 352 -8.70 26.29 13.11
C LYS A 352 -8.14 27.43 12.27
N TYR A 353 -6.99 27.19 11.66
CA TYR A 353 -6.28 28.17 10.86
C TYR A 353 -6.35 27.85 9.39
N ARG A 354 -6.45 28.88 8.56
CA ARG A 354 -6.41 28.81 7.12
C ARG A 354 -5.21 29.59 6.60
N PHE A 355 -4.35 28.93 5.84
CA PHE A 355 -3.21 29.53 5.14
C PHE A 355 -3.52 29.50 3.65
N VAL A 356 -3.56 30.67 3.01
CA VAL A 356 -3.83 30.81 1.59
C VAL A 356 -2.63 31.44 0.91
N VAL A 357 -2.05 30.73 -0.05
CA VAL A 357 -1.03 31.24 -0.95
C VAL A 357 -1.65 31.40 -2.33
N GLN A 358 -1.65 32.62 -2.85
CA GLN A 358 -2.18 32.95 -4.17
C GLN A 358 -1.11 33.63 -5.02
N ASP A 359 -1.00 33.20 -6.27
CA ASP A 359 -0.14 33.77 -7.30
C ASP A 359 -0.91 34.09 -8.59
N ASP A 360 -0.42 35.06 -9.36
CA ASP A 360 -0.89 35.37 -10.71
C ASP A 360 0.02 34.77 -11.81
N GLY A 361 0.62 33.63 -11.52
CA GLY A 361 1.57 32.94 -12.38
C GLY A 361 0.95 32.22 -13.58
N ILE A 362 1.72 31.29 -14.14
CA ILE A 362 1.34 30.53 -15.35
C ILE A 362 0.15 29.60 -15.16
N GLY A 363 -0.20 29.28 -13.91
CA GLY A 363 -1.25 28.33 -13.57
C GLY A 363 -0.99 26.90 -14.06
N MET A 364 -1.94 26.01 -13.81
CA MET A 364 -1.86 24.56 -14.08
C MET A 364 -3.05 24.06 -14.87
N SER A 365 -2.85 23.04 -15.72
CA SER A 365 -3.92 22.37 -16.43
C SER A 365 -4.80 21.54 -15.50
N ALA A 366 -6.08 21.35 -15.84
CA ALA A 366 -7.00 20.51 -15.05
C ALA A 366 -6.58 19.04 -14.95
N VAL A 367 -5.80 18.55 -15.92
CA VAL A 367 -5.25 17.20 -15.90
C VAL A 367 -4.14 17.09 -14.86
N TYR A 368 -3.21 18.05 -14.85
CA TYR A 368 -2.11 18.07 -13.90
C TYR A 368 -2.58 18.30 -12.45
N GLN A 369 -3.60 19.12 -12.23
CA GLN A 369 -4.15 19.34 -10.89
C GLN A 369 -4.63 18.05 -10.22
N LYS A 370 -5.11 17.06 -10.97
CA LYS A 370 -5.54 15.75 -10.43
C LYS A 370 -4.39 14.91 -9.90
N THR A 371 -3.19 15.11 -10.43
CA THR A 371 -1.99 14.35 -10.11
C THR A 371 -0.92 15.22 -9.42
N LEU A 372 -1.24 16.46 -9.07
CA LEU A 372 -0.30 17.41 -8.47
C LEU A 372 0.35 16.90 -7.18
N PHE A 373 -0.40 16.14 -6.39
CA PHE A 373 0.05 15.57 -5.13
C PHE A 373 0.60 14.15 -5.27
N ASP A 374 0.54 13.58 -6.47
CA ASP A 374 1.16 12.28 -6.72
C ASP A 374 2.69 12.46 -6.78
N PRO A 375 3.47 11.59 -6.13
CA PRO A 375 4.92 11.68 -6.16
C PRO A 375 5.45 11.71 -7.60
N PHE A 376 6.49 12.54 -7.86
CA PHE A 376 7.24 12.62 -9.11
C PHE A 376 6.47 13.20 -10.31
N THR A 377 5.27 13.69 -10.13
CA THR A 377 4.50 14.30 -11.21
C THR A 377 5.01 15.70 -11.54
N ARG A 378 5.09 16.00 -12.81
CA ARG A 378 5.44 17.33 -13.35
C ARG A 378 4.57 17.63 -14.55
N GLU A 379 4.19 18.89 -14.73
CA GLU A 379 3.50 19.30 -15.95
C GLU A 379 4.50 19.40 -17.10
N GLU A 380 4.40 18.48 -18.09
CA GLU A 380 5.22 18.54 -19.29
C GLU A 380 4.74 19.69 -20.18
N LYS A 381 5.48 20.78 -20.24
CA LYS A 381 5.29 21.82 -21.24
C LYS A 381 6.29 21.65 -22.37
N SER A 382 5.75 21.57 -23.59
CA SER A 382 6.52 21.60 -24.84
C SER A 382 7.24 22.95 -24.98
N GLY A 383 8.49 23.06 -24.51
CA GLY A 383 9.27 24.27 -24.63
C GLY A 383 10.61 24.21 -23.89
N THR A 384 11.57 24.98 -24.36
CA THR A 384 12.98 25.02 -23.99
C THR A 384 13.30 25.42 -22.53
N ASN A 385 12.33 25.81 -21.73
CA ASN A 385 12.51 26.16 -20.31
C ASN A 385 12.02 25.04 -19.39
N ARG A 386 12.83 24.01 -19.18
CA ARG A 386 12.65 23.05 -18.09
C ARG A 386 12.91 23.75 -16.75
N VAL A 387 11.86 24.12 -16.07
CA VAL A 387 11.96 24.63 -14.69
C VAL A 387 12.34 23.46 -13.78
N GLN A 388 13.52 23.53 -13.17
CA GLN A 388 14.13 22.48 -12.35
C GLN A 388 13.35 22.21 -11.06
N GLY A 389 13.11 20.93 -10.70
CA GLY A 389 12.42 20.56 -9.46
C GLY A 389 12.26 19.04 -9.35
N THR A 390 12.20 18.49 -8.14
CA THR A 390 12.15 17.04 -7.85
C THR A 390 10.79 16.41 -8.17
N GLY A 391 9.70 17.20 -8.16
CA GLY A 391 8.33 16.69 -8.21
C GLY A 391 7.87 16.02 -6.90
N LEU A 392 8.67 16.11 -5.84
CA LEU A 392 8.35 15.55 -4.52
C LEU A 392 7.71 16.59 -3.58
N GLY A 393 8.04 17.87 -3.73
CA GLY A 393 7.64 18.89 -2.77
C GLY A 393 6.14 18.95 -2.50
N MET A 394 5.27 18.82 -3.52
CA MET A 394 3.83 18.86 -3.31
C MET A 394 3.28 17.55 -2.70
N ALA A 395 3.85 16.40 -3.04
CA ALA A 395 3.51 15.13 -2.40
C ALA A 395 3.89 15.13 -0.91
N ILE A 396 5.09 15.62 -0.58
CA ILE A 396 5.55 15.81 0.80
C ILE A 396 4.62 16.80 1.54
N THR A 397 4.28 17.91 0.90
CA THR A 397 3.36 18.92 1.47
C THR A 397 2.00 18.29 1.83
N LYS A 398 1.40 17.52 0.91
CA LYS A 398 0.14 16.81 1.16
C LYS A 398 0.26 15.85 2.33
N SER A 399 1.31 15.05 2.35
CA SER A 399 1.54 14.05 3.41
C SER A 399 1.76 14.70 4.78
N ILE A 400 2.49 15.81 4.85
CA ILE A 400 2.67 16.56 6.11
C ILE A 400 1.34 17.15 6.59
N VAL A 401 0.56 17.76 5.69
CA VAL A 401 -0.75 18.31 6.03
C VAL A 401 -1.69 17.22 6.53
N ASP A 402 -1.71 16.05 5.89
CA ASP A 402 -2.50 14.89 6.34
C ASP A 402 -2.04 14.37 7.71
N LEU A 403 -0.72 14.33 7.94
CA LEU A 403 -0.15 13.93 9.23
C LEU A 403 -0.51 14.93 10.34
N MET A 404 -0.60 16.23 10.03
CA MET A 404 -1.09 17.27 10.94
C MET A 404 -2.61 17.29 11.10
N GLY A 405 -3.34 16.34 10.49
CA GLY A 405 -4.82 16.25 10.55
C GLY A 405 -5.55 17.35 9.77
N GLY A 406 -4.86 18.00 8.84
CA GLY A 406 -5.39 19.11 8.05
C GLY A 406 -5.87 18.72 6.65
N THR A 407 -6.21 19.73 5.87
CA THR A 407 -6.59 19.57 4.47
C THR A 407 -5.86 20.59 3.59
N ILE A 408 -5.51 20.18 2.37
CA ILE A 408 -4.97 21.07 1.35
C ILE A 408 -5.85 21.03 0.12
N HIS A 409 -6.19 22.22 -0.39
CA HIS A 409 -6.97 22.39 -1.61
C HIS A 409 -6.23 23.28 -2.60
N VAL A 410 -6.45 23.07 -3.91
CA VAL A 410 -5.84 23.86 -4.98
C VAL A 410 -6.87 24.25 -6.01
N GLU A 411 -6.84 25.52 -6.41
CA GLU A 411 -7.57 26.09 -7.51
C GLU A 411 -6.57 26.75 -8.47
N SER A 412 -6.57 26.33 -9.73
CA SER A 412 -5.66 26.89 -10.72
C SER A 412 -6.24 26.79 -12.13
N ALA A 413 -5.84 27.71 -13.00
CA ALA A 413 -6.14 27.63 -14.42
C ALA A 413 -4.97 28.19 -15.24
N PRO A 414 -4.70 27.65 -16.45
CA PRO A 414 -3.63 28.14 -17.30
C PRO A 414 -3.74 29.66 -17.57
N GLY A 415 -2.68 30.40 -17.25
CA GLY A 415 -2.58 31.85 -17.40
C GLY A 415 -3.35 32.67 -16.37
N LYS A 416 -3.93 32.04 -15.32
CA LYS A 416 -4.67 32.73 -14.25
C LYS A 416 -4.00 32.61 -12.88
N GLY A 417 -2.87 31.93 -12.81
CA GLY A 417 -2.18 31.64 -11.54
C GLY A 417 -2.77 30.47 -10.78
N SER A 418 -2.37 30.37 -9.50
CA SER A 418 -2.81 29.30 -8.61
C SER A 418 -3.17 29.85 -7.23
N ARG A 419 -4.10 29.17 -6.56
CA ARG A 419 -4.51 29.42 -5.19
C ARG A 419 -4.43 28.09 -4.42
N PHE A 420 -3.55 28.05 -3.44
CA PHE A 420 -3.41 26.94 -2.50
C PHE A 420 -4.02 27.33 -1.17
N GLU A 421 -4.86 26.47 -0.62
CA GLU A 421 -5.47 26.65 0.68
C GLU A 421 -5.13 25.47 1.57
N VAL A 422 -4.48 25.73 2.70
CA VAL A 422 -4.15 24.74 3.74
C VAL A 422 -4.96 25.09 4.97
N VAL A 423 -5.68 24.10 5.52
CA VAL A 423 -6.48 24.26 6.74
C VAL A 423 -5.98 23.29 7.79
N LEU A 424 -5.59 23.81 8.96
CA LEU A 424 -5.08 23.04 10.09
C LEU A 424 -5.88 23.36 11.34
N GLU A 425 -6.14 22.37 12.17
CA GLU A 425 -6.70 22.53 13.51
C GLU A 425 -5.59 22.26 14.53
N LEU A 426 -5.16 23.31 15.25
CA LEU A 426 -4.01 23.27 16.15
C LEU A 426 -4.44 23.51 17.58
N PRO A 427 -3.87 22.78 18.58
CA PRO A 427 -4.10 23.07 19.98
C PRO A 427 -3.57 24.45 20.37
N ILE A 428 -4.34 25.22 21.15
CA ILE A 428 -3.94 26.54 21.65
C ILE A 428 -3.04 26.35 22.88
N ASP A 429 -1.90 27.07 22.96
CA ASP A 429 -1.09 27.15 24.17
C ASP A 429 -1.69 28.16 25.16
N ALA A 430 -2.65 27.71 25.96
CA ALA A 430 -3.37 28.56 26.93
C ALA A 430 -2.46 29.15 28.05
N GLU A 431 -1.24 28.65 28.23
CA GLU A 431 -0.29 29.20 29.22
C GLU A 431 0.46 30.41 28.69
N ALA A 432 0.74 30.51 27.39
CA ALA A 432 1.46 31.61 26.78
C ALA A 432 0.61 32.88 26.68
N ASP A 433 -0.70 32.80 26.52
CA ASP A 433 -1.59 33.95 26.42
C ASP A 433 -1.72 34.73 27.76
N LYS A 434 -1.34 34.11 28.89
CA LYS A 434 -1.34 34.76 30.21
C LYS A 434 -0.08 35.57 30.54
N VAL A 435 0.98 35.49 29.71
CA VAL A 435 2.29 36.07 29.97
C VAL A 435 2.63 37.26 29.04
N GLN A 436 1.71 37.69 28.20
CA GLN A 436 1.94 38.81 27.27
C GLN A 436 2.00 40.18 27.94
N THR A 437 2.74 40.33 29.04
CA THR A 437 3.18 41.64 29.55
C THR A 437 4.60 41.52 30.10
N ALA A 438 5.56 41.70 29.25
CA ALA A 438 6.95 42.10 29.47
C ALA A 438 7.97 41.19 28.79
N SER A 439 8.50 41.62 27.70
CA SER A 439 9.93 41.86 27.51
C SER A 439 10.28 41.90 26.01
N ALA A 440 10.35 43.08 25.49
CA ALA A 440 11.21 43.37 24.35
C ALA A 440 12.66 43.25 24.89
N LEU A 441 13.40 42.27 24.40
CA LEU A 441 14.85 42.21 24.63
C LEU A 441 15.54 43.28 23.76
N PRO A 442 16.53 43.99 24.28
CA PRO A 442 17.26 44.99 23.51
C PRO A 442 18.05 44.34 22.37
N GLU A 443 18.03 44.97 21.22
CA GLU A 443 19.00 44.73 20.15
C GLU A 443 20.38 45.14 20.70
N GLU A 444 21.22 44.13 20.98
CA GLU A 444 22.62 44.36 21.34
C GLU A 444 23.49 44.40 20.08
N ASP A 445 24.44 45.38 20.09
CA ASP A 445 25.43 45.70 19.06
C ASP A 445 26.13 44.48 18.43
N GLU A 446 26.09 44.42 17.12
CA GLU A 446 26.80 43.45 16.25
C GLU A 446 28.31 43.75 16.17
N ALA A 447 29.11 43.45 17.18
CA ALA A 447 30.56 43.67 17.04
C ALA A 447 31.44 42.43 17.29
N VAL A 448 30.99 41.40 18.04
CA VAL A 448 31.83 40.20 18.33
C VAL A 448 31.00 38.94 18.30
N SER A 449 31.45 37.92 17.53
CA SER A 449 30.80 36.61 17.53
C SER A 449 30.71 36.03 18.94
N PRO A 450 29.57 35.45 19.34
CA PRO A 450 29.41 34.80 20.65
C PRO A 450 30.35 33.59 20.82
N LEU A 451 30.93 33.05 19.74
CA LEU A 451 31.91 31.97 19.77
C LEU A 451 33.33 32.44 20.07
N SER A 452 33.61 33.78 19.95
CA SER A 452 34.96 34.30 20.11
C SER A 452 35.53 34.01 21.50
N GLY A 453 36.74 33.38 21.53
CA GLY A 453 37.45 33.00 22.73
C GLY A 453 36.96 31.70 23.38
N MET A 454 35.97 31.00 22.79
CA MET A 454 35.52 29.69 23.28
C MET A 454 36.43 28.56 22.84
N SER A 455 36.50 27.52 23.66
CA SER A 455 37.23 26.29 23.38
C SER A 455 36.26 25.10 23.30
N PHE A 456 36.27 24.39 22.17
CA PHE A 456 35.38 23.24 21.91
C PHE A 456 36.17 21.94 21.91
N LEU A 457 35.58 20.90 22.49
CA LEU A 457 36.03 19.52 22.30
C LEU A 457 35.07 18.83 21.34
N CYS A 458 35.56 18.39 20.18
CA CYS A 458 34.72 17.89 19.09
C CYS A 458 35.00 16.42 18.79
N ALA A 459 33.97 15.65 18.51
CA ALA A 459 34.10 14.29 17.98
C ALA A 459 33.46 14.22 16.59
N GLU A 460 34.26 13.86 15.56
CA GLU A 460 33.84 13.74 14.17
C GLU A 460 34.73 12.69 13.48
N ASP A 461 34.15 11.65 12.89
CA ASP A 461 34.87 10.54 12.30
C ASP A 461 35.31 10.80 10.84
N ASN A 462 34.66 11.73 10.16
CA ASN A 462 34.99 12.10 8.79
C ASN A 462 36.05 13.23 8.78
N ALA A 463 37.25 12.94 8.29
CA ALA A 463 38.36 13.89 8.27
C ALA A 463 38.02 15.22 7.54
N ILE A 464 37.21 15.18 6.47
CA ILE A 464 36.81 16.39 5.74
C ILE A 464 35.85 17.24 6.58
N ASN A 465 34.86 16.60 7.24
CA ASN A 465 33.93 17.31 8.12
C ASN A 465 34.66 17.91 9.32
N ALA A 466 35.61 17.17 9.90
CA ALA A 466 36.46 17.64 10.99
C ALA A 466 37.26 18.90 10.60
N GLU A 467 37.93 18.88 9.45
CA GLU A 467 38.67 20.05 8.91
C GLU A 467 37.75 21.25 8.64
N ILE A 468 36.56 21.02 8.09
CA ILE A 468 35.57 22.07 7.88
C ILE A 468 35.09 22.66 9.22
N LEU A 469 34.77 21.81 10.21
CA LEU A 469 34.33 22.24 11.53
C LEU A 469 35.40 23.08 12.22
N GLU A 470 36.66 22.65 12.18
CA GLU A 470 37.80 23.37 12.72
C GLU A 470 37.94 24.77 12.07
N MET A 471 37.99 24.83 10.75
CA MET A 471 38.07 26.11 10.02
C MET A 471 36.90 27.03 10.32
N LEU A 472 35.67 26.49 10.43
CA LEU A 472 34.48 27.28 10.74
C LEU A 472 34.56 27.90 12.14
N LEU A 473 35.00 27.16 13.16
CA LEU A 473 35.16 27.63 14.52
C LEU A 473 36.28 28.67 14.62
N GLU A 474 37.45 28.41 14.00
CA GLU A 474 38.57 29.34 13.95
C GLU A 474 38.23 30.66 13.28
N THR A 475 37.44 30.65 12.18
CA THR A 475 36.98 31.87 11.49
C THR A 475 36.15 32.78 12.43
N LYS A 476 35.50 32.20 13.44
CA LYS A 476 34.72 32.93 14.46
C LYS A 476 35.52 33.23 15.72
N GLY A 477 36.82 32.95 15.75
CA GLY A 477 37.70 33.22 16.87
C GLY A 477 37.59 32.20 18.01
N ALA A 478 37.05 31.01 17.74
CA ALA A 478 37.00 29.88 18.67
C ALA A 478 38.15 28.92 18.41
N SER A 479 38.51 28.11 19.40
CA SER A 479 39.46 26.99 19.26
C SER A 479 38.72 25.64 19.41
N CYS A 480 39.25 24.61 18.76
CA CYS A 480 38.72 23.28 18.97
C CYS A 480 39.80 22.18 19.00
N THR A 481 39.47 21.09 19.67
CA THR A 481 40.25 19.84 19.65
C THR A 481 39.39 18.76 19.03
N ILE A 482 39.85 18.13 17.97
CA ILE A 482 39.09 17.09 17.25
C ILE A 482 39.51 15.69 17.72
N CYS A 483 38.54 14.85 18.03
CA CYS A 483 38.66 13.42 18.27
C CYS A 483 37.97 12.66 17.12
N SER A 484 38.52 11.55 16.67
CA SER A 484 38.03 10.84 15.50
C SER A 484 36.97 9.77 15.79
N ASN A 485 36.65 9.54 17.06
CA ASN A 485 35.62 8.60 17.51
C ASN A 485 35.23 8.85 18.97
N GLY A 486 34.13 8.17 19.41
CA GLY A 486 33.62 8.31 20.76
C GLY A 486 34.57 7.81 21.87
N GLN A 487 35.47 6.88 21.59
CA GLN A 487 36.43 6.42 22.60
C GLN A 487 37.50 7.48 22.84
N GLU A 488 38.03 8.10 21.78
CA GLU A 488 39.05 9.15 21.89
C GLU A 488 38.55 10.35 22.69
N ILE A 489 37.30 10.81 22.42
CA ILE A 489 36.76 11.97 23.15
C ILE A 489 36.50 11.63 24.64
N VAL A 490 36.10 10.42 25.00
CA VAL A 490 35.95 9.98 26.38
C VAL A 490 37.31 9.97 27.08
N ASP A 491 38.34 9.44 26.43
CA ASP A 491 39.70 9.37 26.99
C ASP A 491 40.32 10.78 27.14
N ALA A 492 40.13 11.64 26.16
CA ALA A 492 40.53 13.05 26.21
C ALA A 492 39.82 13.77 27.38
N PHE A 493 38.51 13.60 27.51
CA PHE A 493 37.71 14.28 28.53
C PHE A 493 38.04 13.83 29.95
N ALA A 494 38.52 12.61 30.16
CA ALA A 494 38.86 12.09 31.47
C ALA A 494 39.90 12.98 32.21
N SER A 495 40.80 13.66 31.50
CA SER A 495 41.86 14.50 32.03
C SER A 495 41.61 16.01 31.96
N VAL A 496 40.43 16.44 31.43
CA VAL A 496 40.07 17.84 31.25
C VAL A 496 39.96 18.59 32.57
N LYS A 497 40.52 19.78 32.60
CA LYS A 497 40.47 20.70 33.76
C LYS A 497 39.36 21.74 33.63
N PRO A 498 38.85 22.28 34.75
CA PRO A 498 37.88 23.35 34.71
C PRO A 498 38.35 24.55 33.87
N GLY A 499 37.52 24.96 32.89
CA GLY A 499 37.80 26.09 31.99
C GLY A 499 38.70 25.76 30.79
N GLU A 500 39.02 24.48 30.55
CA GLU A 500 39.80 24.04 29.39
C GLU A 500 38.92 23.96 28.11
N TYR A 501 37.69 23.49 28.25
CA TYR A 501 36.67 23.49 27.22
C TYR A 501 35.36 24.04 27.74
N ASP A 502 34.67 24.82 26.90
CA ASP A 502 33.38 25.43 27.22
C ASP A 502 32.21 24.52 26.82
N MET A 503 32.39 23.68 25.80
CA MET A 503 31.32 22.88 25.20
C MET A 503 31.89 21.69 24.42
N ILE A 504 31.08 20.61 24.31
CA ILE A 504 31.37 19.45 23.49
C ILE A 504 30.44 19.45 22.27
N LEU A 505 31.02 19.28 21.06
CA LEU A 505 30.29 18.97 19.83
C LEU A 505 30.48 17.48 19.52
N MET A 506 29.40 16.71 19.57
CA MET A 506 29.44 15.24 19.52
C MET A 506 28.70 14.71 18.29
N ASP A 507 29.41 14.12 17.35
CA ASP A 507 28.74 13.34 16.31
C ASP A 507 28.04 12.14 16.93
N VAL A 508 26.79 11.91 16.55
CA VAL A 508 25.98 10.78 17.07
C VAL A 508 26.44 9.46 16.46
N GLN A 509 26.83 9.44 15.18
CA GLN A 509 27.17 8.21 14.46
C GLN A 509 28.66 8.16 14.16
N MET A 510 29.41 7.40 14.93
CA MET A 510 30.84 7.20 14.76
C MET A 510 31.21 5.73 14.92
N PRO A 511 32.32 5.29 14.27
CA PRO A 511 32.86 3.94 14.47
C PRO A 511 33.50 3.79 15.87
N VAL A 512 33.75 2.56 16.31
CA VAL A 512 34.36 2.16 17.57
C VAL A 512 33.43 2.42 18.77
N MET A 513 33.01 3.66 18.98
CA MET A 513 32.03 4.08 19.99
C MET A 513 31.21 5.22 19.43
N ASP A 514 29.88 5.06 19.44
CA ASP A 514 28.95 6.10 19.01
C ASP A 514 28.86 7.25 20.02
N GLY A 515 28.33 8.40 19.57
CA GLY A 515 28.22 9.58 20.40
C GLY A 515 27.27 9.45 21.58
N LEU A 516 26.25 8.59 21.48
CA LEU A 516 25.31 8.33 22.58
C LEU A 516 26.01 7.61 23.74
N GLU A 517 26.77 6.58 23.43
CA GLU A 517 27.55 5.83 24.42
C GLU A 517 28.69 6.70 24.99
N ALA A 518 29.39 7.47 24.14
CA ALA A 518 30.41 8.42 24.57
C ALA A 518 29.84 9.44 25.56
N THR A 519 28.66 10.01 25.26
CA THR A 519 27.98 10.95 26.16
C THR A 519 27.64 10.30 27.51
N ARG A 520 27.06 9.09 27.52
CA ARG A 520 26.77 8.37 28.76
C ARG A 520 28.02 8.16 29.60
N ARG A 521 29.16 7.83 28.99
CA ARG A 521 30.44 7.64 29.68
C ARG A 521 31.00 8.96 30.22
N ILE A 522 30.90 10.06 29.46
CA ILE A 522 31.28 11.39 29.93
C ILE A 522 30.42 11.82 31.13
N ARG A 523 29.07 11.67 31.03
CA ARG A 523 28.13 12.03 32.10
C ARG A 523 28.32 11.22 33.38
N ASN A 524 28.65 9.93 33.27
CA ASN A 524 28.83 9.00 34.39
C ASN A 524 30.30 8.78 34.76
N GLY A 525 31.25 9.45 34.10
CA GLY A 525 32.68 9.32 34.32
C GLY A 525 33.15 9.90 35.65
N GLU A 526 34.43 9.68 35.93
CA GLU A 526 35.08 10.17 37.18
C GLU A 526 35.30 11.69 37.17
N ASN A 527 35.39 12.31 36.00
CA ASN A 527 35.54 13.76 35.88
C ASN A 527 34.22 14.48 36.21
N PRO A 528 34.14 15.27 37.30
CA PRO A 528 32.89 15.93 37.71
C PRO A 528 32.35 16.93 36.69
N LEU A 529 33.20 17.49 35.82
CA LEU A 529 32.82 18.38 34.74
C LEU A 529 31.89 17.69 33.72
N GLY A 530 31.96 16.38 33.58
CA GLY A 530 31.11 15.59 32.72
C GLY A 530 29.61 15.75 33.00
N ARG A 531 29.22 16.16 34.21
CA ARG A 531 27.80 16.36 34.58
C ARG A 531 27.25 17.72 34.15
N THR A 532 28.11 18.70 33.92
CA THR A 532 27.71 20.11 33.72
C THR A 532 28.12 20.69 32.38
N ILE A 533 29.14 20.12 31.71
CA ILE A 533 29.57 20.63 30.41
C ILE A 533 28.46 20.44 29.36
N PRO A 534 28.10 21.50 28.61
CA PRO A 534 27.12 21.35 27.54
C PRO A 534 27.63 20.41 26.45
N ILE A 535 26.79 19.44 26.03
CA ILE A 535 27.07 18.49 24.94
C ILE A 535 26.02 18.68 23.86
N LEU A 536 26.44 19.15 22.70
CA LEU A 536 25.59 19.34 21.53
C LEU A 536 25.77 18.16 20.57
N ALA A 537 24.68 17.48 20.26
CA ALA A 537 24.66 16.45 19.25
C ALA A 537 24.84 17.03 17.84
N MET A 538 25.75 16.51 17.04
CA MET A 538 25.82 16.74 15.60
C MET A 538 25.19 15.53 14.89
N THR A 539 24.12 15.73 14.16
CA THR A 539 23.38 14.64 13.50
C THR A 539 23.11 14.96 12.05
N ALA A 540 23.23 13.94 11.17
CA ALA A 540 22.83 14.07 9.78
C ALA A 540 21.31 14.32 9.62
N ASN A 541 20.52 13.98 10.65
CA ASN A 541 19.08 14.06 10.65
C ASN A 541 18.57 14.53 12.02
N ALA A 542 17.93 15.71 12.06
CA ALA A 542 17.28 16.24 13.26
C ALA A 542 15.90 15.61 13.49
N PHE A 543 15.82 14.28 13.64
CA PHE A 543 14.54 13.59 13.85
C PHE A 543 14.29 13.28 15.32
N LEU A 544 13.00 13.29 15.69
CA LEU A 544 12.52 13.06 17.06
C LEU A 544 13.09 11.82 17.74
N GLU A 545 13.19 10.69 17.03
CA GLU A 545 13.73 9.46 17.61
C GLU A 545 15.22 9.59 17.96
N ASP A 546 15.98 10.29 17.12
CA ASP A 546 17.41 10.52 17.34
C ASP A 546 17.61 11.62 18.39
N MET A 547 16.75 12.65 18.38
CA MET A 547 16.72 13.70 19.43
C MET A 547 16.37 13.12 20.80
N GLN A 548 15.38 12.22 20.87
CA GLN A 548 14.98 11.59 22.13
C GLN A 548 16.09 10.70 22.69
N LYS A 549 16.71 9.87 21.84
CA LYS A 549 17.85 9.01 22.24
C LYS A 549 19.04 9.83 22.71
N SER A 550 19.34 10.95 22.04
CA SER A 550 20.42 11.86 22.43
C SER A 550 20.13 12.52 23.77
N LYS A 551 18.89 12.95 23.98
CA LYS A 551 18.45 13.54 25.26
C LYS A 551 18.49 12.51 26.40
N GLU A 552 18.05 11.28 26.15
CA GLU A 552 18.14 10.16 27.09
C GLU A 552 19.60 9.78 27.41
N ALA A 553 20.52 9.97 26.45
CA ALA A 553 21.94 9.78 26.66
C ALA A 553 22.59 10.92 27.49
N GLY A 554 21.90 12.07 27.65
CA GLY A 554 22.38 13.22 28.40
C GLY A 554 22.98 14.33 27.55
N MET A 555 22.66 14.39 26.25
CA MET A 555 22.98 15.57 25.39
C MET A 555 21.98 16.69 25.64
N ASP A 556 22.43 17.92 25.52
CA ASP A 556 21.64 19.11 25.89
C ASP A 556 20.89 19.73 24.72
N GLU A 557 21.46 19.69 23.50
CA GLU A 557 20.86 20.28 22.30
C GLU A 557 21.38 19.57 21.04
N HIS A 558 20.80 19.90 19.85
CA HIS A 558 21.11 19.29 18.58
C HIS A 558 21.48 20.31 17.52
N LEU A 559 22.43 19.92 16.66
CA LEU A 559 22.82 20.64 15.45
C LEU A 559 22.73 19.71 14.24
N SER A 560 22.12 20.16 13.17
CA SER A 560 22.11 19.40 11.91
C SER A 560 23.46 19.48 11.20
N LYS A 561 23.90 18.36 10.60
CA LYS A 561 25.03 18.35 9.67
C LYS A 561 24.55 18.69 8.25
N PRO A 562 25.28 19.52 7.48
CA PRO A 562 26.50 20.21 7.87
C PRO A 562 26.23 21.30 8.92
N VAL A 563 27.17 21.48 9.87
CA VAL A 563 27.01 22.43 10.98
C VAL A 563 26.84 23.85 10.44
N ASP A 564 25.68 24.46 10.73
CA ASP A 564 25.42 25.87 10.44
C ASP A 564 25.96 26.73 11.60
N ILE A 565 26.92 27.59 11.29
CA ILE A 565 27.53 28.47 12.28
C ILE A 565 26.53 29.43 12.91
N ALA A 566 25.55 29.92 12.15
CA ALA A 566 24.53 30.80 12.70
C ALA A 566 23.63 30.08 13.74
N ALA A 567 23.28 28.82 13.45
CA ALA A 567 22.56 27.97 14.40
C ALA A 567 23.39 27.65 15.65
N LEU A 568 24.69 27.39 15.50
CA LEU A 568 25.60 27.20 16.62
C LEU A 568 25.72 28.49 17.48
N GLU A 569 25.90 29.67 16.87
CA GLU A 569 25.93 30.94 17.56
C GLU A 569 24.66 31.20 18.37
N GLN A 570 23.49 30.93 17.80
CA GLN A 570 22.21 31.06 18.53
C GLN A 570 22.11 30.09 19.70
N THR A 571 22.54 28.84 19.50
CA THR A 571 22.51 27.82 20.54
C THR A 571 23.44 28.20 21.69
N VAL A 572 24.65 28.65 21.40
CA VAL A 572 25.62 29.11 22.41
C VAL A 572 25.10 30.32 23.18
N LYS A 573 24.44 31.30 22.53
CA LYS A 573 23.78 32.43 23.20
C LYS A 573 22.77 31.97 24.25
N ARG A 574 21.95 30.95 23.95
CA ARG A 574 20.97 30.36 24.88
C ARG A 574 21.65 29.75 26.12
N PHE A 575 22.73 29.03 25.94
CA PHE A 575 23.47 28.42 27.07
C PHE A 575 24.23 29.43 27.93
N ARG A 576 24.64 30.60 27.38
CA ARG A 576 25.25 31.68 28.15
C ARG A 576 24.25 32.46 29.02
N VAL A 577 23.00 32.55 28.59
CA VAL A 577 21.93 33.30 29.32
C VAL A 577 21.29 32.44 30.42
N THR A 578 21.26 31.12 30.23
CA THR A 578 20.65 30.18 31.20
C THR A 578 21.64 29.04 31.47
N PRO A 579 22.46 29.14 32.54
CA PRO A 579 23.35 28.02 32.89
C PRO A 579 22.50 26.80 33.21
N PRO A 580 22.92 25.60 32.79
CA PRO A 580 22.17 24.37 33.03
C PRO A 580 22.00 24.14 34.54
N HIS A 581 20.77 23.73 34.94
CA HIS A 581 20.38 23.42 36.33
C HIS A 581 20.95 22.09 36.79
#